data_d38a7c657ea564fd1f66d0f96b4c9f92
#
_entry.id   d38a7c657ea564fd1f66d0f96b4c9f92
#
_cell.length_a   1.000
_cell.length_b   1.000
_cell.length_c   1.000
_cell.angle_alpha   90.00
_cell.angle_beta   90.00
_cell.angle_gamma   90.00
#
_symmetry.space_group_name_H-M   'P 1'
#
loop_
_entity.id
_entity.type
_entity.pdbx_description
1 polymer ?
#
loop_
_entity_poly.entity_id
_entity_poly.type
_entity_poly.pdbx_seq_one_letter_code
_entity_poly.pdbx_strand_id
1 'polypeptide(L)'
;YKRQAHEAGVDFDLELINEVSGKVPNLCHLAPAGNYHIEDLNEAGGIPAVMHELAKKNLICLEAKTVSGKTIGTLIQDAEKKNAEVIRPIDHPYSETGGLAVLWGNIARDSCVVKQSAVLPQMLVHEGPARVFDCEDDAIVAIKSGKIVPGDVVVIRYEGPKGGPGMREMLNPSSAIVGMGLGESVALITDGRFSGASSGAAIGHVSPEAAVGGPIALIEENDIIAIDIPNHSINVKVSDEILAVRKKKWVPREPRITTCLLYTSPSPRDTE
;
A
#
# COMPACT_ATOMS: atom_id res chain seq x y z
N TYR A 1 10.18 -2.17 -7.81
CA TYR A 1 10.27 -2.11 -9.29
C TYR A 1 10.64 -0.70 -9.79
N LYS A 2 10.05 0.39 -9.26
CA LYS A 2 10.37 1.77 -9.69
C LYS A 2 11.87 2.07 -9.60
N ARG A 3 12.52 1.65 -8.51
CA ARG A 3 13.95 1.86 -8.30
C ARG A 3 14.81 1.11 -9.31
N GLN A 4 14.48 -0.15 -9.61
CA GLN A 4 15.19 -0.92 -10.64
C GLN A 4 14.96 -0.34 -12.04
N ALA A 5 13.75 0.14 -12.34
CA ALA A 5 13.45 0.81 -13.60
C ALA A 5 14.29 2.09 -13.76
N HIS A 6 14.36 2.91 -12.72
CA HIS A 6 15.19 4.13 -12.69
C HIS A 6 16.67 3.82 -12.94
N GLU A 7 17.25 2.86 -12.20
CA GLU A 7 18.65 2.44 -12.36
C GLU A 7 18.93 1.83 -13.75
N ALA A 8 17.92 1.22 -14.36
CA ALA A 8 18.01 0.65 -15.72
C ALA A 8 17.72 1.69 -16.81
N GLY A 9 17.41 2.94 -16.47
CA GLY A 9 17.01 3.98 -17.45
C GLY A 9 15.68 3.68 -18.13
N VAL A 10 14.81 2.90 -17.48
CA VAL A 10 13.48 2.56 -18.01
C VAL A 10 12.47 3.54 -17.40
N ASP A 11 11.73 4.20 -18.27
CA ASP A 11 10.61 5.05 -17.85
C ASP A 11 9.50 4.19 -17.24
N PHE A 12 9.12 4.50 -16.00
CA PHE A 12 8.14 3.73 -15.22
C PHE A 12 7.24 4.67 -14.43
N ASP A 13 6.05 4.89 -14.95
CA ASP A 13 5.00 5.64 -14.25
C ASP A 13 4.26 4.75 -13.25
N LEU A 14 3.84 5.34 -12.14
CA LEU A 14 3.03 4.65 -11.12
C LEU A 14 1.61 4.33 -11.62
N GLU A 15 1.08 5.06 -12.59
CA GLU A 15 -0.19 4.75 -13.26
C GLU A 15 -0.15 3.38 -13.94
N LEU A 16 1.02 2.96 -14.45
CA LEU A 16 1.21 1.64 -15.03
C LEU A 16 0.86 0.51 -14.04
N ILE A 17 1.05 0.74 -12.72
CA ILE A 17 0.67 -0.24 -11.69
C ILE A 17 -0.84 -0.48 -11.72
N ASN A 18 -1.65 0.57 -11.81
CA ASN A 18 -3.11 0.44 -11.89
C ASN A 18 -3.54 -0.21 -13.21
N GLU A 19 -2.89 0.17 -14.31
CA GLU A 19 -3.17 -0.43 -15.62
C GLU A 19 -2.90 -1.94 -15.61
N VAL A 20 -1.74 -2.36 -15.10
CA VAL A 20 -1.37 -3.79 -15.00
C VAL A 20 -2.27 -4.50 -13.99
N SER A 21 -2.50 -3.90 -12.82
CA SER A 21 -3.38 -4.45 -11.79
C SER A 21 -4.83 -4.63 -12.30
N GLY A 22 -5.31 -3.72 -13.12
CA GLY A 22 -6.64 -3.83 -13.75
C GLY A 22 -6.76 -4.97 -14.77
N LYS A 23 -5.64 -5.44 -15.34
CA LYS A 23 -5.60 -6.49 -16.37
C LYS A 23 -5.24 -7.87 -15.82
N VAL A 24 -4.53 -7.93 -14.70
CA VAL A 24 -4.01 -9.17 -14.12
C VAL A 24 -4.89 -9.62 -12.97
N PRO A 25 -5.62 -10.72 -13.10
CA PRO A 25 -6.54 -11.19 -12.06
C PRO A 25 -5.78 -11.74 -10.83
N ASN A 26 -6.48 -11.78 -9.69
CA ASN A 26 -5.97 -12.42 -8.49
C ASN A 26 -6.32 -13.91 -8.49
N LEU A 27 -5.29 -14.76 -8.66
CA LEU A 27 -5.45 -16.22 -8.74
C LEU A 27 -5.21 -16.94 -7.41
N CYS A 28 -4.60 -16.28 -6.43
CA CYS A 28 -4.22 -16.89 -5.16
C CYS A 28 -4.61 -15.99 -3.98
N HIS A 29 -5.29 -16.57 -2.99
CA HIS A 29 -5.74 -15.85 -1.80
C HIS A 29 -5.03 -16.39 -0.56
N LEU A 30 -3.80 -15.92 -0.35
CA LEU A 30 -2.92 -16.37 0.73
C LEU A 30 -3.08 -15.54 2.00
N ALA A 31 -2.77 -16.15 3.14
CA ALA A 31 -2.75 -15.49 4.44
C ALA A 31 -1.86 -14.22 4.42
N PRO A 32 -2.26 -13.13 5.10
CA PRO A 32 -3.40 -12.99 5.99
C PRO A 32 -4.72 -12.59 5.29
N ALA A 33 -4.72 -12.35 3.97
CA ALA A 33 -5.92 -11.99 3.24
C ALA A 33 -6.82 -13.18 2.88
N GLY A 34 -6.27 -14.40 2.93
CA GLY A 34 -6.96 -15.66 2.70
C GLY A 34 -6.52 -16.75 3.67
N ASN A 35 -7.03 -17.95 3.46
CA ASN A 35 -6.84 -19.07 4.39
C ASN A 35 -5.68 -20.00 4.02
N TYR A 36 -5.11 -19.86 2.83
CA TYR A 36 -4.00 -20.68 2.36
C TYR A 36 -2.65 -20.05 2.70
N HIS A 37 -1.62 -20.89 2.90
CA HIS A 37 -0.26 -20.47 3.21
C HIS A 37 0.67 -20.70 2.02
N ILE A 38 1.92 -20.30 2.17
CA ILE A 38 2.92 -20.45 1.08
C ILE A 38 3.25 -21.91 0.79
N GLU A 39 3.14 -22.78 1.79
CA GLU A 39 3.29 -24.23 1.64
C GLU A 39 2.18 -24.78 0.73
N ASP A 40 0.92 -24.39 0.96
CA ASP A 40 -0.21 -24.80 0.13
C ASP A 40 -0.01 -24.37 -1.32
N LEU A 41 0.49 -23.12 -1.53
CA LEU A 41 0.82 -22.62 -2.85
C LEU A 41 1.90 -23.50 -3.52
N ASN A 42 2.96 -23.84 -2.78
CA ASN A 42 4.04 -24.69 -3.30
C ASN A 42 3.52 -26.08 -3.71
N GLU A 43 2.70 -26.71 -2.88
CA GLU A 43 2.09 -28.01 -3.15
C GLU A 43 1.12 -27.95 -4.34
N ALA A 44 0.41 -26.84 -4.52
CA ALA A 44 -0.50 -26.60 -5.64
C ALA A 44 0.20 -26.38 -6.99
N GLY A 45 1.53 -26.31 -7.02
CA GLY A 45 2.36 -26.13 -8.22
C GLY A 45 3.24 -24.89 -8.20
N GLY A 46 3.16 -24.09 -7.14
CA GLY A 46 4.02 -22.94 -6.87
C GLY A 46 3.87 -21.79 -7.85
N ILE A 47 4.80 -20.86 -7.79
CA ILE A 47 4.85 -19.70 -8.68
C ILE A 47 4.86 -20.08 -10.17
N PRO A 48 5.58 -21.14 -10.61
CA PRO A 48 5.53 -21.56 -12.01
C PRO A 48 4.11 -21.89 -12.49
N ALA A 49 3.28 -22.55 -11.67
CA ALA A 49 1.90 -22.87 -12.04
C ALA A 49 1.02 -21.60 -12.11
N VAL A 50 1.22 -20.61 -11.22
CA VAL A 50 0.55 -19.31 -11.32
C VAL A 50 0.92 -18.60 -12.61
N MET A 51 2.22 -18.57 -12.95
CA MET A 51 2.71 -17.95 -14.19
C MET A 51 2.17 -18.67 -15.43
N HIS A 52 2.07 -19.99 -15.37
CA HIS A 52 1.48 -20.79 -16.47
C HIS A 52 -0.02 -20.44 -16.67
N GLU A 53 -0.78 -20.26 -15.57
CA GLU A 53 -2.18 -19.81 -15.67
C GLU A 53 -2.28 -18.42 -16.32
N LEU A 54 -1.45 -17.45 -15.91
CA LEU A 54 -1.41 -16.11 -16.47
C LEU A 54 -1.00 -16.09 -17.95
N ALA A 55 -0.11 -17.02 -18.35
CA ALA A 55 0.35 -17.17 -19.75
C ALA A 55 -0.80 -17.53 -20.71
N LYS A 56 -1.83 -18.22 -20.25
CA LYS A 56 -3.00 -18.60 -21.07
C LYS A 56 -3.75 -17.39 -21.66
N LYS A 57 -3.68 -16.23 -20.99
CA LYS A 57 -4.26 -14.95 -21.47
C LYS A 57 -3.20 -13.94 -21.95
N ASN A 58 -1.98 -14.40 -22.23
CA ASN A 58 -0.86 -13.55 -22.66
C ASN A 58 -0.51 -12.43 -21.67
N LEU A 59 -0.69 -12.66 -20.38
CA LEU A 59 -0.40 -11.68 -19.32
C LEU A 59 1.05 -11.70 -18.85
N ILE A 60 1.89 -12.56 -19.44
CA ILE A 60 3.32 -12.70 -19.14
C ILE A 60 4.12 -12.71 -20.44
N CYS A 61 5.26 -12.03 -20.44
CA CYS A 61 6.22 -12.06 -21.54
C CYS A 61 7.02 -13.38 -21.51
N LEU A 62 6.63 -14.35 -22.32
CA LEU A 62 7.24 -15.67 -22.35
C LEU A 62 8.69 -15.67 -22.86
N GLU A 63 9.05 -14.71 -23.71
CA GLU A 63 10.38 -14.56 -24.30
C GLU A 63 11.39 -13.88 -23.36
N ALA A 64 10.93 -13.31 -22.24
CA ALA A 64 11.81 -12.65 -21.29
C ALA A 64 12.83 -13.64 -20.69
N LYS A 65 14.11 -13.27 -20.75
CA LYS A 65 15.20 -14.08 -20.20
C LYS A 65 15.27 -13.99 -18.69
N THR A 66 15.59 -15.10 -18.06
CA THR A 66 15.81 -15.19 -16.61
C THR A 66 17.29 -15.32 -16.28
N VAL A 67 17.64 -15.21 -15.01
CA VAL A 67 19.02 -15.42 -14.51
C VAL A 67 19.58 -16.82 -14.81
N SER A 68 18.72 -17.80 -15.09
CA SER A 68 19.15 -19.15 -15.50
C SER A 68 19.59 -19.23 -16.97
N GLY A 69 19.49 -18.14 -17.73
CA GLY A 69 19.71 -18.10 -19.17
C GLY A 69 18.57 -18.68 -20.02
N LYS A 70 17.54 -19.27 -19.40
CA LYS A 70 16.32 -19.74 -20.07
C LYS A 70 15.26 -18.64 -20.13
N THR A 71 14.32 -18.74 -21.07
CA THR A 71 13.16 -17.88 -21.12
C THR A 71 12.13 -18.29 -20.05
N ILE A 72 11.24 -17.34 -19.70
CA ILE A 72 10.10 -17.64 -18.80
C ILE A 72 9.27 -18.76 -19.38
N GLY A 73 8.94 -18.72 -20.68
CA GLY A 73 8.17 -19.78 -21.34
C GLY A 73 8.78 -21.15 -21.16
N THR A 74 10.11 -21.29 -21.31
CA THR A 74 10.81 -22.57 -21.10
C THR A 74 10.71 -23.05 -19.64
N LEU A 75 10.70 -22.13 -18.67
CA LEU A 75 10.66 -22.51 -17.24
C LEU A 75 9.27 -22.93 -16.76
N ILE A 76 8.22 -22.46 -17.42
CA ILE A 76 6.84 -22.73 -16.98
C ILE A 76 6.08 -23.70 -17.90
N GLN A 77 6.67 -24.16 -19.02
CA GLN A 77 5.98 -24.99 -20.01
C GLN A 77 5.37 -26.26 -19.44
N ASP A 78 6.05 -26.90 -18.47
CA ASP A 78 5.64 -28.15 -17.85
C ASP A 78 5.03 -27.92 -16.46
N ALA A 79 4.75 -26.66 -16.10
CA ALA A 79 4.19 -26.32 -14.79
C ALA A 79 2.69 -26.63 -14.76
N GLU A 80 2.31 -27.54 -13.87
CA GLU A 80 0.93 -27.97 -13.69
C GLU A 80 0.34 -27.39 -12.40
N LYS A 81 -0.90 -26.95 -12.49
CA LYS A 81 -1.72 -26.61 -11.35
C LYS A 81 -2.32 -27.89 -10.76
N LYS A 82 -1.96 -28.21 -9.53
CA LYS A 82 -2.38 -29.43 -8.81
C LYS A 82 -3.62 -29.22 -7.94
N ASN A 83 -3.88 -27.97 -7.53
CA ASN A 83 -5.01 -27.61 -6.70
C ASN A 83 -5.67 -26.30 -7.19
N ALA A 84 -6.91 -26.42 -7.68
CA ALA A 84 -7.67 -25.30 -8.23
C ALA A 84 -8.31 -24.38 -7.16
N GLU A 85 -8.32 -24.78 -5.91
CA GLU A 85 -8.77 -23.94 -4.81
C GLU A 85 -7.67 -22.98 -4.34
N VAL A 86 -6.40 -23.43 -4.37
CA VAL A 86 -5.25 -22.63 -3.98
C VAL A 86 -4.81 -21.72 -5.12
N ILE A 87 -4.69 -22.28 -6.35
CA ILE A 87 -4.40 -21.53 -7.57
C ILE A 87 -5.65 -21.60 -8.46
N ARG A 88 -6.44 -20.54 -8.50
CA ARG A 88 -7.64 -20.47 -9.31
C ARG A 88 -7.31 -20.53 -10.80
N PRO A 89 -8.19 -21.16 -11.62
CA PRO A 89 -8.10 -21.02 -13.07
C PRO A 89 -8.24 -19.55 -13.47
N ILE A 90 -7.53 -19.17 -14.53
CA ILE A 90 -7.55 -17.79 -15.05
C ILE A 90 -8.95 -17.31 -15.46
N ASP A 91 -9.86 -18.24 -15.78
CA ASP A 91 -11.25 -17.94 -16.15
C ASP A 91 -12.19 -17.88 -14.94
N HIS A 92 -11.73 -18.25 -13.76
CA HIS A 92 -12.48 -18.20 -12.50
C HIS A 92 -11.60 -17.70 -11.34
N PRO A 93 -11.03 -16.48 -11.43
CA PRO A 93 -10.13 -15.93 -10.42
C PRO A 93 -10.88 -15.60 -9.11
N TYR A 94 -10.15 -15.31 -8.04
CA TYR A 94 -10.69 -14.73 -6.82
C TYR A 94 -11.18 -13.30 -7.03
N SER A 95 -10.48 -12.54 -7.88
CA SER A 95 -10.85 -11.20 -8.33
C SER A 95 -10.35 -11.01 -9.76
N GLU A 96 -11.16 -10.32 -10.58
CA GLU A 96 -10.79 -9.95 -11.96
C GLU A 96 -9.63 -8.96 -12.03
N THR A 97 -9.34 -8.27 -10.92
CA THR A 97 -8.25 -7.30 -10.80
C THR A 97 -7.19 -7.76 -9.81
N GLY A 98 -5.99 -7.22 -9.95
CA GLY A 98 -4.86 -7.46 -9.07
C GLY A 98 -5.04 -6.88 -7.67
N GLY A 99 -4.06 -7.17 -6.81
CA GLY A 99 -4.14 -6.88 -5.38
C GLY A 99 -3.71 -5.47 -4.97
N LEU A 100 -3.16 -4.65 -5.85
CA LEU A 100 -2.65 -3.31 -5.54
C LEU A 100 -3.43 -2.23 -6.29
N ALA A 101 -3.66 -1.10 -5.60
CA ALA A 101 -4.11 0.14 -6.22
C ALA A 101 -3.22 1.31 -5.77
N VAL A 102 -2.90 2.17 -6.71
CA VAL A 102 -2.23 3.45 -6.47
C VAL A 102 -3.32 4.52 -6.51
N LEU A 103 -3.36 5.38 -5.49
CA LEU A 103 -4.37 6.43 -5.37
C LEU A 103 -3.69 7.81 -5.44
N TRP A 104 -4.43 8.79 -5.92
CA TRP A 104 -4.02 10.20 -5.97
C TRP A 104 -5.10 11.11 -5.40
N GLY A 105 -4.73 12.31 -5.04
CA GLY A 105 -5.66 13.30 -4.56
C GLY A 105 -4.97 14.46 -3.83
N ASN A 106 -5.77 15.31 -3.22
CA ASN A 106 -5.24 16.50 -2.54
C ASN A 106 -4.42 16.17 -1.28
N ILE A 107 -4.53 14.93 -0.75
CA ILE A 107 -3.69 14.41 0.35
C ILE A 107 -2.39 13.80 -0.19
N ALA A 108 -2.44 13.15 -1.36
CA ALA A 108 -1.37 12.34 -1.94
C ALA A 108 -1.14 12.76 -3.39
N ARG A 109 -0.52 13.93 -3.59
CA ARG A 109 -0.30 14.51 -4.94
C ARG A 109 0.63 13.66 -5.80
N ASP A 110 1.64 13.04 -5.17
CA ASP A 110 2.62 12.16 -5.84
C ASP A 110 2.27 10.67 -5.65
N SER A 111 1.09 10.38 -5.15
CA SER A 111 0.48 9.08 -4.93
C SER A 111 0.50 8.55 -3.50
N CYS A 112 -0.28 7.49 -3.29
CA CYS A 112 -0.20 6.55 -2.18
C CYS A 112 -0.61 5.16 -2.66
N VAL A 113 -0.39 4.13 -1.85
CA VAL A 113 -0.61 2.74 -2.24
C VAL A 113 -1.50 2.03 -1.23
N VAL A 114 -2.43 1.23 -1.74
CA VAL A 114 -3.26 0.34 -0.93
C VAL A 114 -3.22 -1.09 -1.48
N LYS A 115 -3.22 -2.07 -0.58
CA LYS A 115 -3.44 -3.48 -0.92
C LYS A 115 -4.95 -3.73 -1.02
N GLN A 116 -5.55 -3.41 -2.18
CA GLN A 116 -7.00 -3.49 -2.36
C GLN A 116 -7.56 -4.91 -2.15
N SER A 117 -6.78 -5.95 -2.41
CA SER A 117 -7.20 -7.35 -2.16
C SER A 117 -7.39 -7.70 -0.68
N ALA A 118 -6.93 -6.85 0.24
CA ALA A 118 -7.11 -7.00 1.68
C ALA A 118 -8.16 -6.04 2.25
N VAL A 119 -8.80 -5.24 1.41
CA VAL A 119 -9.85 -4.29 1.79
C VAL A 119 -11.21 -4.94 1.61
N LEU A 120 -12.04 -4.89 2.64
CA LEU A 120 -13.41 -5.40 2.55
C LEU A 120 -14.25 -4.55 1.59
N PRO A 121 -15.24 -5.13 0.87
CA PRO A 121 -16.04 -4.40 -0.11
C PRO A 121 -16.67 -3.11 0.41
N GLN A 122 -17.14 -3.10 1.66
CA GLN A 122 -17.76 -1.92 2.30
C GLN A 122 -16.74 -0.80 2.59
N MET A 123 -15.44 -1.10 2.61
CA MET A 123 -14.36 -0.14 2.87
C MET A 123 -13.63 0.32 1.60
N LEU A 124 -14.01 -0.21 0.43
CA LEU A 124 -13.44 0.24 -0.85
C LEU A 124 -13.77 1.71 -1.15
N VAL A 125 -14.96 2.15 -0.72
CA VAL A 125 -15.36 3.55 -0.69
C VAL A 125 -15.70 3.89 0.75
N HIS A 126 -14.93 4.79 1.36
CA HIS A 126 -15.07 5.14 2.75
C HIS A 126 -14.90 6.65 2.96
N GLU A 127 -15.71 7.21 3.84
CA GLU A 127 -15.63 8.61 4.23
C GLU A 127 -15.76 8.71 5.75
N GLY A 128 -14.82 9.44 6.38
CA GLY A 128 -14.84 9.56 7.83
C GLY A 128 -13.95 10.65 8.38
N PRO A 129 -14.13 11.02 9.66
CA PRO A 129 -13.32 12.04 10.33
C PRO A 129 -11.90 11.54 10.58
N ALA A 130 -10.94 12.42 10.34
CA ALA A 130 -9.53 12.17 10.63
C ALA A 130 -9.26 12.14 12.13
N ARG A 131 -8.50 11.14 12.58
CA ARG A 131 -7.84 11.05 13.89
C ARG A 131 -6.35 11.16 13.67
N VAL A 132 -5.77 12.31 14.00
CA VAL A 132 -4.44 12.70 13.54
C VAL A 132 -3.39 12.45 14.63
N PHE A 133 -2.35 11.71 14.24
CA PHE A 133 -1.21 11.38 15.11
C PHE A 133 0.10 11.68 14.40
N ASP A 134 1.03 12.28 15.15
CA ASP A 134 2.34 12.66 14.62
C ASP A 134 3.42 11.61 14.89
N CYS A 135 3.03 10.44 15.39
CA CYS A 135 3.86 9.25 15.49
C CYS A 135 3.00 7.99 15.66
N GLU A 136 3.61 6.85 15.39
CA GLU A 136 3.00 5.52 15.53
C GLU A 136 2.56 5.24 16.97
N ASP A 137 3.41 5.58 17.95
CA ASP A 137 3.20 5.21 19.34
C ASP A 137 1.94 5.86 19.93
N ASP A 138 1.70 7.15 19.63
CA ASP A 138 0.50 7.87 20.08
C ASP A 138 -0.77 7.29 19.45
N ALA A 139 -0.70 6.90 18.18
CA ALA A 139 -1.82 6.24 17.50
C ALA A 139 -2.16 4.90 18.15
N ILE A 140 -1.17 4.07 18.48
CA ILE A 140 -1.38 2.79 19.19
C ILE A 140 -2.06 3.00 20.53
N VAL A 141 -1.62 3.99 21.32
CA VAL A 141 -2.23 4.33 22.60
C VAL A 141 -3.70 4.74 22.41
N ALA A 142 -4.00 5.57 21.42
CA ALA A 142 -5.36 6.00 21.13
C ALA A 142 -6.26 4.84 20.67
N ILE A 143 -5.78 3.95 19.80
CA ILE A 143 -6.52 2.78 19.35
C ILE A 143 -6.84 1.86 20.53
N LYS A 144 -5.83 1.49 21.33
CA LYS A 144 -6.00 0.57 22.47
C LYS A 144 -6.84 1.15 23.62
N SER A 145 -6.88 2.47 23.76
CA SER A 145 -7.71 3.14 24.77
C SER A 145 -9.17 3.35 24.36
N GLY A 146 -9.56 2.88 23.14
CA GLY A 146 -10.94 3.02 22.66
C GLY A 146 -11.31 4.44 22.21
N LYS A 147 -10.34 5.31 21.93
CA LYS A 147 -10.59 6.64 21.37
C LYS A 147 -10.97 6.60 19.90
N ILE A 148 -10.55 5.55 19.21
CA ILE A 148 -10.89 5.33 17.80
C ILE A 148 -12.19 4.55 17.75
N VAL A 149 -13.13 5.02 16.94
CA VAL A 149 -14.48 4.43 16.80
C VAL A 149 -14.76 4.04 15.35
N PRO A 150 -15.76 3.17 15.10
CA PRO A 150 -16.17 2.84 13.74
C PRO A 150 -16.46 4.08 12.90
N GLY A 151 -15.94 4.09 11.67
CA GLY A 151 -16.07 5.21 10.73
C GLY A 151 -14.86 6.17 10.74
N ASP A 152 -14.00 6.14 11.74
CA ASP A 152 -12.82 7.00 11.79
C ASP A 152 -11.79 6.68 10.70
N VAL A 153 -11.01 7.68 10.31
CA VAL A 153 -9.80 7.54 9.49
C VAL A 153 -8.60 7.94 10.33
N VAL A 154 -7.81 6.95 10.74
CA VAL A 154 -6.57 7.17 11.51
C VAL A 154 -5.50 7.67 10.55
N VAL A 155 -4.88 8.81 10.86
CA VAL A 155 -3.81 9.43 10.07
C VAL A 155 -2.54 9.47 10.92
N ILE A 156 -1.52 8.68 10.51
CA ILE A 156 -0.20 8.66 11.16
C ILE A 156 0.78 9.30 10.20
N ARG A 157 1.42 10.38 10.62
CA ARG A 157 2.30 11.18 9.80
C ARG A 157 3.68 11.37 10.43
N TYR A 158 4.65 11.87 9.65
CA TYR A 158 6.07 11.97 10.03
C TYR A 158 6.75 10.61 10.27
N GLU A 159 6.28 9.58 9.58
CA GLU A 159 6.84 8.22 9.58
C GLU A 159 7.38 7.81 8.20
N GLY A 160 7.45 8.77 7.26
CA GLY A 160 8.01 8.60 5.93
C GLY A 160 9.54 8.52 5.91
N PRO A 161 10.16 8.51 4.71
CA PRO A 161 11.61 8.36 4.53
C PRO A 161 12.46 9.40 5.27
N LYS A 162 11.96 10.64 5.40
CA LYS A 162 12.65 11.73 6.10
C LYS A 162 12.12 11.95 7.53
N GLY A 163 10.82 11.77 7.73
CA GLY A 163 10.18 12.01 9.02
C GLY A 163 10.40 10.89 10.02
N GLY A 164 10.41 9.65 9.55
CA GLY A 164 10.58 8.45 10.35
C GLY A 164 11.87 7.71 10.02
N PRO A 165 12.66 7.26 11.02
CA PRO A 165 13.92 6.57 10.76
C PRO A 165 13.67 5.27 9.99
N GLY A 166 14.17 5.24 8.74
CA GLY A 166 14.06 4.07 7.88
C GLY A 166 12.64 3.80 7.33
N MET A 167 11.75 4.79 7.35
CA MET A 167 10.36 4.65 6.91
C MET A 167 9.65 3.49 7.62
N ARG A 168 9.20 3.74 8.85
CA ARG A 168 8.64 2.70 9.76
C ARG A 168 7.48 1.92 9.11
N GLU A 169 7.46 0.63 9.37
CA GLU A 169 6.36 -0.24 8.99
C GLU A 169 5.24 -0.17 10.04
N MET A 170 4.02 0.13 9.59
CA MET A 170 2.84 0.32 10.44
C MET A 170 2.13 -1.00 10.79
N LEU A 171 2.88 -2.03 11.19
CA LEU A 171 2.32 -3.32 11.57
C LEU A 171 1.51 -3.21 12.89
N ASN A 172 2.07 -2.54 13.90
CA ASN A 172 1.45 -2.46 15.22
C ASN A 172 0.11 -1.70 15.19
N PRO A 173 -0.02 -0.50 14.56
CA PRO A 173 -1.31 0.18 14.45
C PRO A 173 -2.35 -0.65 13.70
N SER A 174 -1.98 -1.27 12.57
CA SER A 174 -2.92 -2.10 11.80
C SER A 174 -3.39 -3.32 12.59
N SER A 175 -2.48 -3.98 13.31
CA SER A 175 -2.82 -5.10 14.20
C SER A 175 -3.68 -4.66 15.39
N ALA A 176 -3.42 -3.48 15.95
CA ALA A 176 -4.23 -2.93 17.02
C ALA A 176 -5.66 -2.63 16.58
N ILE A 177 -5.85 -2.03 15.39
CA ILE A 177 -7.18 -1.78 14.80
C ILE A 177 -7.94 -3.10 14.65
N VAL A 178 -7.32 -4.12 14.09
CA VAL A 178 -7.94 -5.46 13.94
C VAL A 178 -8.23 -6.09 15.30
N GLY A 179 -7.29 -6.03 16.23
CA GLY A 179 -7.43 -6.59 17.58
C GLY A 179 -8.54 -5.92 18.42
N MET A 180 -8.87 -4.67 18.12
CA MET A 180 -9.99 -3.94 18.72
C MET A 180 -11.33 -4.17 18.00
N GLY A 181 -11.36 -5.04 16.97
CA GLY A 181 -12.56 -5.30 16.19
C GLY A 181 -12.95 -4.17 15.22
N LEU A 182 -12.02 -3.26 14.90
CA LEU A 182 -12.26 -2.08 14.08
C LEU A 182 -11.81 -2.25 12.61
N GLY A 183 -11.23 -3.39 12.26
CA GLY A 183 -10.65 -3.64 10.93
C GLY A 183 -11.63 -3.54 9.75
N GLU A 184 -12.93 -3.65 10.02
CA GLU A 184 -13.99 -3.57 9.02
C GLU A 184 -14.62 -2.18 8.88
N SER A 185 -14.19 -1.21 9.69
CA SER A 185 -14.87 0.09 9.82
C SER A 185 -13.96 1.29 10.00
N VAL A 186 -12.65 1.07 10.15
CA VAL A 186 -11.64 2.13 10.32
C VAL A 186 -10.60 2.01 9.22
N ALA A 187 -10.30 3.14 8.57
CA ALA A 187 -9.19 3.24 7.63
C ALA A 187 -7.94 3.78 8.33
N LEU A 188 -6.76 3.40 7.82
CA LEU A 188 -5.46 3.85 8.31
C LEU A 188 -4.64 4.44 7.15
N ILE A 189 -4.20 5.69 7.30
CA ILE A 189 -3.42 6.43 6.31
C ILE A 189 -2.08 6.84 6.92
N THR A 190 -0.99 6.68 6.18
CA THR A 190 0.35 7.08 6.66
C THR A 190 1.30 7.43 5.51
N ASP A 191 2.24 8.33 5.77
CA ASP A 191 3.43 8.54 4.93
C ASP A 191 4.53 7.49 5.19
N GLY A 192 4.36 6.65 6.22
CA GLY A 192 5.12 5.41 6.42
C GLY A 192 4.74 4.30 5.43
N ARG A 193 5.04 3.06 5.76
CA ARG A 193 4.78 1.90 4.89
C ARG A 193 4.03 0.79 5.59
N PHE A 194 3.43 -0.07 4.77
CA PHE A 194 2.85 -1.34 5.21
C PHE A 194 3.59 -2.51 4.58
N SER A 195 3.52 -3.68 5.24
CA SER A 195 3.96 -4.94 4.66
C SER A 195 2.85 -5.63 3.88
N GLY A 196 3.19 -6.70 3.18
CA GLY A 196 2.21 -7.59 2.56
C GLY A 196 1.25 -8.27 3.55
N ALA A 197 1.59 -8.29 4.84
CA ALA A 197 0.79 -8.87 5.91
C ALA A 197 -0.31 -7.94 6.45
N SER A 198 -0.38 -6.69 5.99
CA SER A 198 -1.42 -5.76 6.41
C SER A 198 -2.79 -6.15 5.84
N SER A 199 -3.83 -5.97 6.65
CA SER A 199 -5.24 -6.18 6.30
C SER A 199 -6.06 -4.92 6.55
N GLY A 200 -7.26 -4.85 5.94
CA GLY A 200 -8.14 -3.68 6.03
C GLY A 200 -7.73 -2.53 5.09
N ALA A 201 -8.40 -1.39 5.25
CA ALA A 201 -8.15 -0.18 4.45
C ALA A 201 -6.88 0.55 4.94
N ALA A 202 -5.71 -0.07 4.70
CA ALA A 202 -4.40 0.45 5.08
C ALA A 202 -3.70 1.08 3.87
N ILE A 203 -3.59 2.41 3.87
CA ILE A 203 -3.08 3.24 2.79
C ILE A 203 -1.74 3.84 3.21
N GLY A 204 -0.68 3.40 2.58
CA GLY A 204 0.70 3.81 2.89
C GLY A 204 1.39 4.58 1.79
N HIS A 205 2.63 4.96 2.05
CA HIS A 205 3.48 5.68 1.09
C HIS A 205 2.85 7.00 0.61
N VAL A 206 2.09 7.69 1.48
CA VAL A 206 1.48 8.96 1.10
C VAL A 206 2.59 9.97 0.78
N SER A 207 2.56 10.46 -0.44
CA SER A 207 3.59 11.33 -0.99
C SER A 207 2.98 12.62 -1.57
N PRO A 208 3.64 13.77 -1.35
CA PRO A 208 4.83 14.02 -0.50
C PRO A 208 4.57 13.79 0.98
N GLU A 209 5.59 13.31 1.72
CA GLU A 209 5.49 13.05 3.15
C GLU A 209 5.34 14.31 4.02
N ALA A 210 4.89 14.16 5.25
CA ALA A 210 4.67 15.28 6.17
C ALA A 210 5.95 16.05 6.51
N ALA A 211 7.08 15.37 6.63
CA ALA A 211 8.36 15.98 7.02
C ALA A 211 8.89 17.00 5.99
N VAL A 212 8.48 16.88 4.72
CA VAL A 212 8.77 17.88 3.67
C VAL A 212 7.61 18.87 3.46
N GLY A 213 6.62 18.84 4.34
CA GLY A 213 5.42 19.66 4.23
C GLY A 213 4.46 19.21 3.15
N GLY A 214 4.40 17.93 2.87
CA GLY A 214 3.37 17.32 2.02
C GLY A 214 1.97 17.56 2.58
N PRO A 215 0.92 17.42 1.76
CA PRO A 215 -0.45 17.72 2.16
C PRO A 215 -0.93 16.94 3.39
N ILE A 216 -0.44 15.72 3.61
CA ILE A 216 -0.76 14.93 4.80
C ILE A 216 -0.43 15.67 6.11
N ALA A 217 0.60 16.54 6.11
CA ALA A 217 0.97 17.37 7.25
C ALA A 217 -0.09 18.46 7.59
N LEU A 218 -0.98 18.76 6.64
CA LEU A 218 -1.97 19.81 6.75
C LEU A 218 -3.35 19.32 7.21
N ILE A 219 -3.51 18.02 7.37
CA ILE A 219 -4.74 17.40 7.88
C ILE A 219 -4.86 17.75 9.37
N GLU A 220 -6.04 18.23 9.77
CA GLU A 220 -6.37 18.54 11.17
C GLU A 220 -7.38 17.51 11.70
N GLU A 221 -7.47 17.45 13.03
CA GLU A 221 -8.40 16.57 13.71
C GLU A 221 -9.85 16.86 13.28
N ASN A 222 -10.62 15.80 12.99
CA ASN A 222 -11.98 15.82 12.47
C ASN A 222 -12.15 16.35 11.02
N ASP A 223 -11.09 16.62 10.28
CA ASP A 223 -11.23 16.81 8.83
C ASP A 223 -11.84 15.56 8.20
N ILE A 224 -12.78 15.74 7.29
CA ILE A 224 -13.39 14.59 6.61
C ILE A 224 -12.47 14.13 5.48
N ILE A 225 -12.09 12.85 5.52
CA ILE A 225 -11.30 12.20 4.48
C ILE A 225 -12.21 11.29 3.67
N ALA A 226 -12.16 11.42 2.35
CA ALA A 226 -12.84 10.57 1.38
C ALA A 226 -11.82 9.67 0.67
N ILE A 227 -12.05 8.37 0.73
CA ILE A 227 -11.26 7.32 0.09
C ILE A 227 -12.17 6.64 -0.93
N ASP A 228 -11.71 6.54 -2.17
CA ASP A 228 -12.41 5.85 -3.25
C ASP A 228 -11.37 5.01 -4.03
N ILE A 229 -11.19 3.77 -3.58
CA ILE A 229 -10.19 2.86 -4.16
C ILE A 229 -10.54 2.49 -5.59
N PRO A 230 -11.80 2.16 -5.95
CA PRO A 230 -12.19 1.90 -7.33
C PRO A 230 -11.88 3.04 -8.30
N ASN A 231 -12.02 4.30 -7.86
CA ASN A 231 -11.73 5.48 -8.67
C ASN A 231 -10.32 6.02 -8.44
N HIS A 232 -9.44 5.28 -7.75
CA HIS A 232 -8.06 5.63 -7.47
C HIS A 232 -7.90 7.01 -6.80
N SER A 233 -8.81 7.38 -5.88
CA SER A 233 -8.90 8.71 -5.31
C SER A 233 -8.80 8.72 -3.79
N ILE A 234 -8.08 9.73 -3.25
CA ILE A 234 -8.00 10.01 -1.81
C ILE A 234 -7.93 11.51 -1.57
N ASN A 235 -8.90 12.05 -0.83
CA ASN A 235 -9.02 13.49 -0.63
C ASN A 235 -9.43 13.85 0.80
N VAL A 236 -8.96 14.98 1.30
CA VAL A 236 -9.57 15.67 2.43
C VAL A 236 -10.61 16.68 1.91
N LYS A 237 -11.80 16.69 2.52
CA LYS A 237 -12.89 17.60 2.15
C LYS A 237 -12.70 18.99 2.79
N VAL A 238 -11.56 19.59 2.49
CA VAL A 238 -11.18 20.94 2.92
C VAL A 238 -10.82 21.74 1.67
N SER A 239 -11.24 22.98 1.61
CA SER A 239 -10.98 23.80 0.42
C SER A 239 -9.49 24.12 0.24
N ASP A 240 -9.09 24.36 -1.00
CA ASP A 240 -7.69 24.66 -1.33
C ASP A 240 -7.19 25.93 -0.63
N GLU A 241 -8.09 26.90 -0.38
CA GLU A 241 -7.76 28.13 0.34
C GLU A 241 -7.38 27.84 1.79
N ILE A 242 -8.13 26.96 2.46
CA ILE A 242 -7.84 26.53 3.84
C ILE A 242 -6.53 25.75 3.88
N LEU A 243 -6.32 24.82 2.95
CA LEU A 243 -5.06 24.06 2.85
C LEU A 243 -3.87 25.00 2.59
N ALA A 244 -4.04 26.04 1.77
CA ALA A 244 -3.02 27.06 1.54
C ALA A 244 -2.70 27.88 2.81
N VAL A 245 -3.71 28.20 3.62
CA VAL A 245 -3.52 28.89 4.91
C VAL A 245 -2.77 27.99 5.89
N ARG A 246 -3.16 26.71 6.00
CA ARG A 246 -2.47 25.72 6.85
C ARG A 246 -1.02 25.53 6.40
N LYS A 247 -0.77 25.46 5.07
CA LYS A 247 0.58 25.36 4.50
C LYS A 247 1.48 26.55 4.87
N LYS A 248 0.95 27.76 4.90
CA LYS A 248 1.71 28.96 5.33
C LYS A 248 2.10 28.93 6.81
N LYS A 249 1.33 28.23 7.64
CA LYS A 249 1.58 28.07 9.08
C LYS A 249 2.48 26.86 9.39
N TRP A 250 2.58 25.92 8.46
CA TRP A 250 3.40 24.75 8.65
C TRP A 250 4.89 25.12 8.72
N VAL A 251 5.59 24.55 9.69
CA VAL A 251 7.04 24.67 9.84
C VAL A 251 7.66 23.27 9.92
N PRO A 252 8.84 23.06 9.34
CA PRO A 252 9.57 21.80 9.49
C PRO A 252 9.79 21.46 10.96
N ARG A 253 9.63 20.19 11.31
CA ARG A 253 9.91 19.70 12.65
C ARG A 253 11.37 19.33 12.77
N GLU A 254 11.92 19.49 13.97
CA GLU A 254 13.22 18.91 14.30
C GLU A 254 13.16 17.39 14.19
N PRO A 255 14.22 16.75 13.61
CA PRO A 255 14.28 15.31 13.52
C PRO A 255 14.20 14.66 14.91
N ARG A 256 13.33 13.66 15.06
CA ARG A 256 13.19 12.92 16.33
C ARG A 256 14.46 12.16 16.73
N ILE A 257 15.28 11.75 15.75
CA ILE A 257 16.50 10.98 15.92
C ILE A 257 17.63 11.67 15.18
N THR A 258 18.63 12.15 15.92
CA THR A 258 19.77 12.89 15.37
C THR A 258 21.08 12.08 15.39
N THR A 259 21.08 10.88 15.99
CA THR A 259 22.27 10.07 16.27
C THR A 259 22.37 8.77 15.45
N CYS A 260 21.45 8.53 14.55
CA CYS A 260 21.44 7.30 13.74
C CYS A 260 22.28 7.47 12.48
N LEU A 261 23.00 6.41 12.10
CA LEU A 261 23.75 6.30 10.82
C LEU A 261 22.90 6.62 9.58
N LEU A 262 21.58 6.44 9.67
CA LEU A 262 20.61 6.79 8.61
C LEU A 262 20.54 8.30 8.34
N TYR A 263 20.87 9.15 9.33
CA TYR A 263 20.91 10.61 9.16
C TYR A 263 22.29 11.13 8.74
N THR A 264 23.33 10.33 8.90
CA THR A 264 24.73 10.73 8.63
C THR A 264 25.28 10.09 7.36
N SER A 265 24.63 9.08 6.81
CA SER A 265 25.00 8.44 5.55
C SER A 265 24.06 8.93 4.44
N PRO A 266 24.59 9.62 3.42
CA PRO A 266 23.76 10.01 2.27
C PRO A 266 23.16 8.75 1.64
N SER A 267 21.85 8.66 1.68
CA SER A 267 21.09 7.63 0.97
C SER A 267 20.83 8.10 -0.47
N PRO A 268 20.78 7.22 -1.46
CA PRO A 268 20.34 7.59 -2.80
C PRO A 268 18.96 8.26 -2.84
N ARG A 269 18.18 8.16 -1.76
CA ARG A 269 16.89 8.85 -1.60
C ARG A 269 17.01 10.29 -1.10
N ASP A 270 18.17 10.68 -0.59
CA ASP A 270 18.40 12.02 -0.03
C ASP A 270 18.92 13.00 -1.09
N THR A 271 19.15 12.53 -2.30
CA THR A 271 19.74 13.29 -3.42
C THR A 271 18.74 13.58 -4.55
N GLU A 272 17.45 13.23 -4.39
CA GLU A 272 16.37 13.54 -5.35
C GLU A 272 15.41 14.61 -4.84
#